data_22bd195cdc82073443cea3cede0b5388
#
_entry.id   22bd195cdc82073443cea3cede0b5388
#
_cell.length_a   1.000
_cell.length_b   1.000
_cell.length_c   1.000
_cell.angle_alpha   90.00
_cell.angle_beta   90.00
_cell.angle_gamma   90.00
#
_symmetry.space_group_name_H-M   'P 1'
#
loop_
_entity.id
_entity.type
_entity.pdbx_description
1 polymer ?
#
loop_
_entity_poly.entity_id
_entity_poly.type
_entity_poly.pdbx_seq_one_letter_code
_entity_poly.pdbx_strand_id
1 'polypeptide(L)'
;MQTKPTHTSLVAVGDSFTEGMSDLLPDGSYRGWADLLAARMAAHTPGFRYANLAVRGKLIGQIVEEQVPLAAAMEADVITLVGGLNDTLRPKCDMGRVRGLLEEAVERLAPSCKQLVLMRSPGRNGPVLERFRPRMEELFACIDDLAARHGAIVVDLYGAASLSDPRMWDVDRLHLTSEGHRRVTEAVWQALGYDPEDVDWHAPMPPSLPPGWVARRTADVRFAHRHLLPWIGRRLTGRSSGDGLPAKRPHLLPWEKPEA
;
A
#
# COMPACT_ATOMS: atom_id res chain seq x y z
N MET A 1 -3.79 -33.36 -1.66
CA MET A 1 -4.53 -32.17 -1.21
C MET A 1 -3.50 -31.23 -0.59
N GLN A 2 -3.21 -30.11 -1.20
CA GLN A 2 -2.41 -29.08 -0.54
C GLN A 2 -3.28 -28.51 0.59
N THR A 3 -2.77 -28.56 1.83
CA THR A 3 -3.42 -27.91 2.95
C THR A 3 -3.44 -26.40 2.67
N LYS A 4 -4.64 -25.79 2.73
CA LYS A 4 -4.77 -24.34 2.60
C LYS A 4 -3.90 -23.66 3.67
N PRO A 5 -3.17 -22.59 3.32
CA PRO A 5 -2.39 -21.87 4.32
C PRO A 5 -3.31 -21.37 5.44
N THR A 6 -2.84 -21.43 6.67
CA THR A 6 -3.56 -20.91 7.83
C THR A 6 -2.69 -19.88 8.51
N HIS A 7 -3.06 -18.60 8.39
CA HIS A 7 -2.41 -17.52 9.07
C HIS A 7 -3.33 -17.00 10.19
N THR A 8 -2.77 -16.80 11.38
CA THR A 8 -3.50 -16.38 12.58
C THR A 8 -3.31 -14.91 12.91
N SER A 9 -2.38 -14.24 12.22
CA SER A 9 -2.07 -12.83 12.47
C SER A 9 -1.48 -12.13 11.25
N LEU A 10 -1.74 -10.82 11.16
CA LEU A 10 -1.24 -9.92 10.13
C LEU A 10 -0.79 -8.60 10.76
N VAL A 11 0.38 -8.13 10.40
CA VAL A 11 0.85 -6.76 10.68
C VAL A 11 1.11 -6.05 9.36
N ALA A 12 0.47 -4.89 9.16
CA ALA A 12 0.65 -4.06 7.97
C ALA A 12 1.55 -2.86 8.29
N VAL A 13 2.64 -2.72 7.54
CA VAL A 13 3.65 -1.67 7.67
C VAL A 13 3.69 -0.85 6.40
N GLY A 14 3.71 0.49 6.51
CA GLY A 14 3.76 1.33 5.32
C GLY A 14 3.32 2.77 5.51
N ASP A 15 2.81 3.34 4.44
CA ASP A 15 2.37 4.73 4.34
C ASP A 15 0.85 4.84 4.07
N SER A 16 0.42 5.92 3.37
CA SER A 16 -0.98 6.17 3.04
C SER A 16 -1.67 5.05 2.27
N PHE A 17 -0.93 4.34 1.43
CA PHE A 17 -1.47 3.20 0.68
C PHE A 17 -1.90 2.05 1.60
N THR A 18 -1.08 1.75 2.61
CA THR A 18 -1.35 0.70 3.59
C THR A 18 -2.31 1.17 4.69
N GLU A 19 -2.28 2.47 5.05
CA GLU A 19 -3.28 3.08 5.92
C GLU A 19 -4.70 2.99 5.33
N GLY A 20 -4.81 2.99 3.98
CA GLY A 20 -6.08 2.85 3.27
C GLY A 20 -6.72 4.18 2.86
N MET A 21 -5.91 5.22 2.65
CA MET A 21 -6.43 6.53 2.23
C MET A 21 -7.34 6.43 1.01
N SER A 22 -8.39 7.25 1.02
CA SER A 22 -9.48 7.35 0.03
C SER A 22 -10.50 6.19 0.05
N ASP A 23 -10.33 5.15 0.87
CA ASP A 23 -11.39 4.19 1.16
C ASP A 23 -12.09 4.60 2.46
N LEU A 24 -12.87 5.69 2.39
CA LEU A 24 -13.49 6.35 3.52
C LEU A 24 -14.74 5.61 4.00
N LEU A 25 -14.81 5.33 5.29
CA LEU A 25 -15.98 4.80 5.96
C LEU A 25 -16.93 5.92 6.43
N PRO A 26 -18.21 5.61 6.74
CA PRO A 26 -19.19 6.61 7.20
C PRO A 26 -18.77 7.37 8.47
N ASP A 27 -17.97 6.75 9.34
CA ASP A 27 -17.43 7.36 10.57
C ASP A 27 -16.24 8.29 10.33
N GLY A 28 -15.79 8.43 9.06
CA GLY A 28 -14.64 9.24 8.68
C GLY A 28 -13.29 8.54 8.80
N SER A 29 -13.24 7.30 9.23
CA SER A 29 -12.02 6.48 9.22
C SER A 29 -11.72 5.94 7.82
N TYR A 30 -10.47 5.48 7.61
CA TYR A 30 -10.08 4.83 6.36
C TYR A 30 -9.95 3.32 6.55
N ARG A 31 -10.55 2.55 5.66
CA ARG A 31 -10.46 1.09 5.64
C ARG A 31 -9.22 0.61 4.88
N GLY A 32 -9.28 0.62 3.55
CA GLY A 32 -8.19 0.20 2.67
C GLY A 32 -8.00 -1.32 2.55
N TRP A 33 -7.06 -1.70 1.69
CA TRP A 33 -6.79 -3.09 1.33
C TRP A 33 -6.35 -3.97 2.52
N ALA A 34 -5.60 -3.41 3.46
CA ALA A 34 -5.06 -4.18 4.60
C ALA A 34 -6.16 -4.57 5.59
N ASP A 35 -7.14 -3.68 5.84
CA ASP A 35 -8.31 -3.98 6.67
C ASP A 35 -9.26 -4.96 5.97
N LEU A 36 -9.43 -4.83 4.65
CA LEU A 36 -10.21 -5.79 3.84
C LEU A 36 -9.58 -7.18 3.90
N LEU A 37 -8.26 -7.28 3.78
CA LEU A 37 -7.52 -8.52 3.92
C LEU A 37 -7.68 -9.11 5.31
N ALA A 38 -7.53 -8.30 6.36
CA ALA A 38 -7.69 -8.73 7.75
C ALA A 38 -9.10 -9.25 8.04
N ALA A 39 -10.13 -8.55 7.55
CA ALA A 39 -11.52 -8.98 7.67
C ALA A 39 -11.75 -10.35 7.02
N ARG A 40 -11.18 -10.56 5.83
CA ARG A 40 -11.30 -11.82 5.10
C ARG A 40 -10.53 -12.96 5.80
N MET A 41 -9.32 -12.71 6.30
CA MET A 41 -8.55 -13.67 7.09
C MET A 41 -9.29 -14.06 8.37
N ALA A 42 -9.85 -13.09 9.08
CA ALA A 42 -10.64 -13.33 10.28
C ALA A 42 -11.90 -14.17 10.05
N ALA A 43 -12.54 -14.05 8.88
CA ALA A 43 -13.65 -14.90 8.48
C ALA A 43 -13.23 -16.37 8.27
N HIS A 44 -11.97 -16.63 7.95
CA HIS A 44 -11.42 -17.97 7.73
C HIS A 44 -10.74 -18.56 8.97
N THR A 45 -10.25 -17.70 9.89
CA THR A 45 -9.43 -18.11 11.03
C THR A 45 -10.00 -17.53 12.32
N PRO A 46 -10.66 -18.32 13.18
CA PRO A 46 -11.12 -17.85 14.48
C PRO A 46 -9.99 -17.30 15.35
N GLY A 47 -10.23 -16.17 16.01
CA GLY A 47 -9.21 -15.52 16.86
C GLY A 47 -8.10 -14.82 16.09
N PHE A 48 -8.28 -14.57 14.79
CA PHE A 48 -7.32 -13.83 13.96
C PHE A 48 -6.99 -12.45 14.56
N ARG A 49 -5.70 -12.11 14.60
CA ARG A 49 -5.20 -10.85 15.14
C ARG A 49 -4.64 -9.96 14.04
N TYR A 50 -4.85 -8.66 14.19
CA TYR A 50 -4.43 -7.67 13.20
C TYR A 50 -3.88 -6.40 13.83
N ALA A 51 -2.81 -5.87 13.24
CA ALA A 51 -2.30 -4.52 13.47
C ALA A 51 -2.05 -3.81 12.13
N ASN A 52 -2.24 -2.48 12.11
CA ASN A 52 -1.88 -1.63 11.00
C ASN A 52 -1.10 -0.43 11.53
N LEU A 53 0.22 -0.47 11.32
CA LEU A 53 1.17 0.54 11.78
C LEU A 53 1.37 1.67 10.79
N ALA A 54 0.75 1.56 9.60
CA ALA A 54 0.94 2.51 8.53
C ALA A 54 0.40 3.91 8.87
N VAL A 55 1.17 4.93 8.49
CA VAL A 55 0.81 6.33 8.64
C VAL A 55 1.11 7.07 7.34
N ARG A 56 0.13 7.81 6.85
CA ARG A 56 0.21 8.57 5.59
C ARG A 56 1.43 9.47 5.50
N GLY A 57 2.03 9.50 4.31
CA GLY A 57 3.13 10.42 3.99
C GLY A 57 4.48 10.05 4.57
N LYS A 58 4.60 8.94 5.31
CA LYS A 58 5.87 8.46 5.83
C LYS A 58 6.84 8.11 4.69
N LEU A 59 8.10 8.43 4.90
CA LEU A 59 9.22 8.00 4.09
C LEU A 59 9.80 6.71 4.64
N ILE A 60 10.58 5.98 3.84
CA ILE A 60 11.13 4.69 4.24
C ILE A 60 11.96 4.80 5.54
N GLY A 61 12.73 5.87 5.73
CA GLY A 61 13.49 6.07 6.97
C GLY A 61 12.62 6.18 8.22
N GLN A 62 11.48 6.85 8.11
CA GLN A 62 10.52 6.95 9.21
C GLN A 62 9.80 5.60 9.47
N ILE A 63 9.53 4.83 8.42
CA ILE A 63 8.97 3.48 8.54
C ILE A 63 9.95 2.58 9.29
N VAL A 64 11.24 2.62 8.92
CA VAL A 64 12.31 1.86 9.59
C VAL A 64 12.43 2.22 11.06
N GLU A 65 12.39 3.50 11.39
CA GLU A 65 12.57 4.00 12.76
C GLU A 65 11.34 3.73 13.65
N GLU A 66 10.13 4.00 13.13
CA GLU A 66 8.91 4.05 13.94
C GLU A 66 8.08 2.76 13.88
N GLN A 67 8.04 2.06 12.73
CA GLN A 67 7.12 0.94 12.49
C GLN A 67 7.82 -0.42 12.53
N VAL A 68 9.00 -0.55 11.94
CA VAL A 68 9.73 -1.83 11.84
C VAL A 68 10.02 -2.46 13.20
N PRO A 69 10.50 -1.72 14.24
CA PRO A 69 10.72 -2.30 15.55
C PRO A 69 9.45 -2.87 16.20
N LEU A 70 8.35 -2.14 16.03
CA LEU A 70 7.05 -2.55 16.58
C LEU A 70 6.51 -3.78 15.86
N ALA A 71 6.60 -3.80 14.50
CA ALA A 71 6.16 -4.93 13.69
C ALA A 71 6.97 -6.20 14.01
N ALA A 72 8.29 -6.09 14.10
CA ALA A 72 9.16 -7.21 14.43
C ALA A 72 8.85 -7.81 15.84
N ALA A 73 8.60 -6.96 16.83
CA ALA A 73 8.24 -7.40 18.16
C ALA A 73 6.87 -8.10 18.27
N MET A 74 6.00 -7.95 17.27
CA MET A 74 4.70 -8.62 17.25
C MET A 74 4.75 -10.07 16.79
N GLU A 75 5.83 -10.52 16.16
CA GLU A 75 6.05 -11.89 15.68
C GLU A 75 4.83 -12.48 14.98
N ALA A 76 4.25 -11.72 14.04
CA ALA A 76 3.04 -12.11 13.34
C ALA A 76 3.31 -13.20 12.29
N ASP A 77 2.29 -13.98 11.93
CA ASP A 77 2.40 -14.95 10.85
C ASP A 77 2.72 -14.27 9.51
N VAL A 78 2.04 -13.17 9.23
CA VAL A 78 2.25 -12.36 8.03
C VAL A 78 2.62 -10.93 8.39
N ILE A 79 3.71 -10.42 7.80
CA ILE A 79 4.02 -9.00 7.83
C ILE A 79 4.03 -8.48 6.39
N THR A 80 3.33 -7.39 6.12
CA THR A 80 3.40 -6.71 4.83
C THR A 80 4.20 -5.42 4.96
N LEU A 81 5.12 -5.15 4.05
CA LEU A 81 5.90 -3.92 3.99
C LEU A 81 5.71 -3.24 2.63
N VAL A 82 5.18 -2.01 2.66
CA VAL A 82 5.06 -1.16 1.47
C VAL A 82 5.61 0.22 1.79
N GLY A 83 6.73 0.58 1.18
CA GLY A 83 7.40 1.87 1.45
C GLY A 83 8.40 2.25 0.36
N GLY A 84 8.93 3.47 0.46
CA GLY A 84 9.94 4.00 -0.47
C GLY A 84 9.37 4.74 -1.68
N LEU A 85 8.10 4.51 -2.07
CA LEU A 85 7.51 5.25 -3.20
C LEU A 85 7.45 6.76 -2.93
N ASN A 86 7.11 7.17 -1.73
CA ASN A 86 7.10 8.57 -1.32
C ASN A 86 8.47 9.23 -1.44
N ASP A 87 9.53 8.47 -1.22
CA ASP A 87 10.92 8.91 -1.37
C ASP A 87 11.26 9.16 -2.83
N THR A 88 10.92 8.23 -3.73
CA THR A 88 11.21 8.32 -5.18
C THR A 88 10.59 9.57 -5.81
N LEU A 89 9.46 10.03 -5.28
CA LEU A 89 8.76 11.23 -5.74
C LEU A 89 9.38 12.54 -5.23
N ARG A 90 10.41 12.50 -4.39
CA ARG A 90 11.08 13.70 -3.90
C ARG A 90 12.12 14.23 -4.90
N PRO A 91 12.26 15.57 -5.06
CA PRO A 91 13.23 16.14 -6.01
C PRO A 91 14.67 15.69 -5.73
N LYS A 92 15.05 15.63 -4.45
CA LYS A 92 16.40 15.25 -3.99
C LYS A 92 16.38 13.84 -3.39
N CYS A 93 15.80 12.86 -4.12
CA CYS A 93 15.80 11.48 -3.69
C CYS A 93 17.21 10.88 -3.84
N ASP A 94 17.74 10.33 -2.77
CA ASP A 94 18.94 9.50 -2.75
C ASP A 94 18.49 8.02 -2.80
N MET A 95 18.55 7.42 -3.98
CA MET A 95 18.14 6.03 -4.18
C MET A 95 19.06 5.04 -3.44
N GLY A 96 20.34 5.34 -3.30
CA GLY A 96 21.26 4.51 -2.51
C GLY A 96 20.81 4.41 -1.04
N ARG A 97 20.44 5.56 -0.46
CA ARG A 97 19.87 5.59 0.90
C ARG A 97 18.52 4.87 1.00
N VAL A 98 17.63 5.06 0.03
CA VAL A 98 16.32 4.37 0.00
C VAL A 98 16.51 2.86 -0.01
N ARG A 99 17.42 2.36 -0.85
CA ARG A 99 17.74 0.92 -0.94
C ARG A 99 18.30 0.38 0.38
N GLY A 100 19.28 1.07 0.99
CA GLY A 100 19.84 0.63 2.26
C GLY A 100 18.81 0.58 3.40
N LEU A 101 17.91 1.56 3.46
CA LEU A 101 16.82 1.57 4.45
C LEU A 101 15.77 0.48 4.19
N LEU A 102 15.46 0.18 2.93
CA LEU A 102 14.57 -0.92 2.59
C LEU A 102 15.19 -2.27 2.94
N GLU A 103 16.50 -2.44 2.68
CA GLU A 103 17.26 -3.61 3.08
C GLU A 103 17.25 -3.79 4.61
N GLU A 104 17.55 -2.74 5.37
CA GLU A 104 17.47 -2.77 6.84
C GLU A 104 16.06 -3.21 7.32
N ALA A 105 15.01 -2.67 6.71
CA ALA A 105 13.63 -3.06 7.06
C ALA A 105 13.39 -4.55 6.81
N VAL A 106 13.78 -5.06 5.65
CA VAL A 106 13.58 -6.47 5.26
C VAL A 106 14.41 -7.40 6.16
N GLU A 107 15.69 -7.08 6.42
CA GLU A 107 16.56 -7.86 7.30
C GLU A 107 16.00 -8.01 8.73
N ARG A 108 15.31 -6.98 9.22
CA ARG A 108 14.69 -6.98 10.55
C ARG A 108 13.34 -7.69 10.57
N LEU A 109 12.54 -7.58 9.52
CA LEU A 109 11.18 -8.14 9.46
C LEU A 109 11.15 -9.61 9.02
N ALA A 110 12.01 -10.02 8.09
CA ALA A 110 12.00 -11.38 7.56
C ALA A 110 12.16 -12.48 8.66
N PRO A 111 13.08 -12.36 9.63
CA PRO A 111 13.19 -13.36 10.69
C PRO A 111 12.09 -13.29 11.75
N SER A 112 11.27 -12.23 11.77
CA SER A 112 10.23 -12.00 12.78
C SER A 112 8.82 -12.42 12.34
N CYS A 113 8.68 -13.04 11.17
CA CYS A 113 7.40 -13.53 10.68
C CYS A 113 7.55 -14.85 9.93
N LYS A 114 6.45 -15.58 9.74
CA LYS A 114 6.45 -16.78 8.89
C LYS A 114 6.50 -16.42 7.42
N GLN A 115 5.85 -15.31 7.04
CA GLN A 115 5.77 -14.83 5.68
C GLN A 115 5.87 -13.32 5.61
N LEU A 116 6.94 -12.81 5.02
CA LEU A 116 7.08 -11.41 4.65
C LEU A 116 6.50 -11.18 3.25
N VAL A 117 5.70 -10.14 3.09
CA VAL A 117 5.10 -9.73 1.80
C VAL A 117 5.58 -8.34 1.44
N LEU A 118 6.23 -8.21 0.30
CA LEU A 118 6.65 -6.96 -0.30
C LEU A 118 5.76 -6.66 -1.51
N MET A 119 5.63 -5.39 -1.89
CA MET A 119 4.78 -5.02 -3.02
C MET A 119 5.47 -4.04 -3.96
N ARG A 120 5.36 -4.28 -5.25
CA ARG A 120 5.56 -3.24 -6.25
C ARG A 120 4.28 -2.42 -6.30
N SER A 121 4.36 -1.19 -5.82
CA SER A 121 3.20 -0.29 -5.72
C SER A 121 2.48 -0.11 -7.05
N PRO A 122 1.14 0.00 -7.05
CA PRO A 122 0.40 0.21 -8.30
C PRO A 122 0.84 1.49 -8.99
N GLY A 123 0.93 1.44 -10.31
CA GLY A 123 1.34 2.54 -11.15
C GLY A 123 0.17 3.16 -11.90
N ARG A 124 0.06 4.48 -11.86
CA ARG A 124 -0.83 5.22 -12.73
C ARG A 124 -0.04 5.77 -13.91
N ASN A 125 -0.59 5.63 -15.12
CA ASN A 125 -0.01 6.25 -16.30
C ASN A 125 -0.27 7.77 -16.30
N GLY A 126 0.76 8.55 -16.62
CA GLY A 126 0.63 10.00 -16.76
C GLY A 126 1.96 10.72 -16.86
N PRO A 127 2.02 11.87 -17.57
CA PRO A 127 3.29 12.54 -17.93
C PRO A 127 4.11 13.00 -16.70
N VAL A 128 3.45 13.28 -15.58
CA VAL A 128 4.15 13.67 -14.34
C VAL A 128 4.84 12.47 -13.71
N LEU A 129 4.21 11.30 -13.69
CA LEU A 129 4.77 10.08 -13.09
C LEU A 129 5.84 9.45 -13.96
N GLU A 130 5.76 9.59 -15.28
CA GLU A 130 6.81 9.16 -16.21
C GLU A 130 8.20 9.71 -15.85
N ARG A 131 8.25 10.94 -15.35
CA ARG A 131 9.51 11.55 -14.89
C ARG A 131 10.17 10.79 -13.74
N PHE A 132 9.40 10.10 -12.93
CA PHE A 132 9.87 9.36 -11.77
C PHE A 132 9.99 7.86 -12.04
N ARG A 133 9.57 7.40 -13.22
CA ARG A 133 9.62 5.98 -13.61
C ARG A 133 10.98 5.31 -13.37
N PRO A 134 12.13 5.89 -13.77
CA PRO A 134 13.43 5.24 -13.56
C PRO A 134 13.72 4.93 -12.08
N ARG A 135 13.33 5.84 -11.16
CA ARG A 135 13.52 5.63 -9.72
C ARG A 135 12.54 4.59 -9.16
N MET A 136 11.32 4.53 -9.70
CA MET A 136 10.34 3.50 -9.33
C MET A 136 10.81 2.12 -9.78
N GLU A 137 11.32 2.01 -11.00
CA GLU A 137 11.87 0.75 -11.53
C GLU A 137 13.10 0.29 -10.71
N GLU A 138 13.98 1.21 -10.30
CA GLU A 138 15.09 0.91 -9.41
C GLU A 138 14.61 0.43 -8.03
N LEU A 139 13.57 1.06 -7.46
CA LEU A 139 12.95 0.61 -6.21
C LEU A 139 12.36 -0.81 -6.36
N PHE A 140 11.67 -1.08 -7.45
CA PHE A 140 11.06 -2.39 -7.70
C PHE A 140 12.10 -3.49 -7.92
N ALA A 141 13.19 -3.18 -8.64
CA ALA A 141 14.31 -4.11 -8.78
C ALA A 141 14.96 -4.42 -7.41
N CYS A 142 15.08 -3.44 -6.52
CA CYS A 142 15.53 -3.65 -5.15
C CYS A 142 14.56 -4.54 -4.34
N ILE A 143 13.25 -4.33 -4.47
CA ILE A 143 12.23 -5.18 -3.83
C ILE A 143 12.37 -6.64 -4.29
N ASP A 144 12.57 -6.87 -5.58
CA ASP A 144 12.73 -8.22 -6.13
C ASP A 144 13.99 -8.92 -5.62
N ASP A 145 15.11 -8.20 -5.60
CA ASP A 145 16.38 -8.72 -5.08
C ASP A 145 16.26 -9.08 -3.58
N LEU A 146 15.68 -8.18 -2.78
CA LEU A 146 15.45 -8.43 -1.36
C LEU A 146 14.52 -9.62 -1.12
N ALA A 147 13.43 -9.71 -1.89
CA ALA A 147 12.51 -10.83 -1.79
C ALA A 147 13.20 -12.16 -2.11
N ALA A 148 14.00 -12.20 -3.17
CA ALA A 148 14.76 -13.41 -3.55
C ALA A 148 15.76 -13.82 -2.45
N ARG A 149 16.46 -12.87 -1.84
CA ARG A 149 17.46 -13.14 -0.79
C ARG A 149 16.82 -13.61 0.52
N HIS A 150 15.64 -13.11 0.86
CA HIS A 150 15.00 -13.37 2.16
C HIS A 150 13.78 -14.29 2.09
N GLY A 151 13.45 -14.83 0.92
CA GLY A 151 12.29 -15.72 0.74
C GLY A 151 10.95 -15.01 0.92
N ALA A 152 10.90 -13.69 0.69
CA ALA A 152 9.66 -12.93 0.80
C ALA A 152 8.80 -13.08 -0.47
N ILE A 153 7.49 -12.92 -0.32
CA ILE A 153 6.55 -12.85 -1.44
C ILE A 153 6.59 -11.44 -2.04
N VAL A 154 6.59 -11.35 -3.37
CA VAL A 154 6.37 -10.07 -4.08
C VAL A 154 4.98 -10.06 -4.70
N VAL A 155 4.17 -9.06 -4.35
CA VAL A 155 2.89 -8.77 -5.03
C VAL A 155 3.12 -7.71 -6.08
N ASP A 156 3.00 -8.07 -7.36
CA ASP A 156 3.18 -7.12 -8.46
C ASP A 156 1.87 -6.39 -8.78
N LEU A 157 1.68 -5.24 -8.12
CA LEU A 157 0.56 -4.36 -8.41
C LEU A 157 0.85 -3.39 -9.57
N TYR A 158 2.14 -3.18 -9.88
CA TYR A 158 2.55 -2.29 -10.96
C TYR A 158 2.21 -2.87 -12.34
N GLY A 159 2.36 -4.18 -12.50
CA GLY A 159 2.01 -4.89 -13.74
C GLY A 159 0.50 -5.11 -13.93
N ALA A 160 -0.33 -4.87 -12.91
CA ALA A 160 -1.77 -5.10 -12.99
C ALA A 160 -2.47 -4.05 -13.86
N ALA A 161 -2.95 -4.45 -15.04
CA ALA A 161 -3.58 -3.55 -16.00
C ALA A 161 -4.82 -2.84 -15.44
N SER A 162 -5.58 -3.51 -14.56
CA SER A 162 -6.72 -2.93 -13.87
C SER A 162 -6.32 -1.70 -13.04
N LEU A 163 -5.23 -1.80 -12.28
CA LEU A 163 -4.77 -0.74 -11.39
C LEU A 163 -4.14 0.45 -12.12
N SER A 164 -3.84 0.31 -13.42
CA SER A 164 -3.46 1.43 -14.29
C SER A 164 -4.64 2.29 -14.73
N ASP A 165 -5.88 1.76 -14.62
CA ASP A 165 -7.10 2.47 -15.05
C ASP A 165 -7.39 3.65 -14.13
N PRO A 166 -7.68 4.85 -14.69
CA PRO A 166 -8.00 6.04 -13.89
C PRO A 166 -9.19 5.87 -12.92
N ARG A 167 -10.09 4.92 -13.17
CA ARG A 167 -11.25 4.61 -12.29
C ARG A 167 -10.86 3.97 -10.97
N MET A 168 -9.65 3.40 -10.88
CA MET A 168 -9.12 2.83 -9.65
C MET A 168 -8.52 3.89 -8.73
N TRP A 169 -8.39 5.12 -9.20
CA TRP A 169 -7.77 6.23 -8.48
C TRP A 169 -8.79 7.27 -8.08
N ASP A 170 -8.70 7.75 -6.86
CA ASP A 170 -9.56 8.80 -6.34
C ASP A 170 -9.32 10.15 -7.04
N VAL A 171 -10.14 11.13 -6.72
CA VAL A 171 -10.08 12.50 -7.28
C VAL A 171 -8.73 13.20 -7.04
N ASP A 172 -7.99 12.77 -6.02
CA ASP A 172 -6.63 13.25 -5.72
C ASP A 172 -5.57 12.64 -6.64
N ARG A 173 -5.92 11.65 -7.45
CA ARG A 173 -5.07 10.97 -8.43
C ARG A 173 -3.80 10.35 -7.83
N LEU A 174 -3.79 10.13 -6.54
CA LEU A 174 -2.65 9.59 -5.78
C LEU A 174 -3.03 8.33 -5.01
N HIS A 175 -4.23 8.28 -4.45
CA HIS A 175 -4.71 7.16 -3.66
C HIS A 175 -5.77 6.35 -4.42
N LEU A 176 -5.89 5.08 -4.08
CA LEU A 176 -6.86 4.19 -4.71
C LEU A 176 -8.28 4.45 -4.19
N THR A 177 -9.26 4.22 -5.06
CA THR A 177 -10.67 4.12 -4.65
C THR A 177 -10.91 2.83 -3.85
N SER A 178 -12.09 2.69 -3.24
CA SER A 178 -12.51 1.45 -2.57
C SER A 178 -12.38 0.23 -3.48
N GLU A 179 -12.71 0.35 -4.78
CA GLU A 179 -12.55 -0.73 -5.76
C GLU A 179 -11.07 -1.03 -6.02
N GLY A 180 -10.21 -0.02 -6.12
CA GLY A 180 -8.77 -0.21 -6.24
C GLY A 180 -8.21 -0.96 -5.03
N HIS A 181 -8.59 -0.59 -3.81
CA HIS A 181 -8.20 -1.29 -2.58
C HIS A 181 -8.72 -2.74 -2.54
N ARG A 182 -9.95 -3.00 -3.00
CA ARG A 182 -10.50 -4.36 -3.11
C ARG A 182 -9.62 -5.23 -4.03
N ARG A 183 -9.20 -4.72 -5.18
CA ARG A 183 -8.33 -5.44 -6.11
C ARG A 183 -6.95 -5.73 -5.52
N VAL A 184 -6.39 -4.81 -4.77
CA VAL A 184 -5.14 -5.06 -4.02
C VAL A 184 -5.33 -6.18 -3.00
N THR A 185 -6.48 -6.22 -2.32
CA THR A 185 -6.81 -7.32 -1.40
C THR A 185 -6.80 -8.67 -2.11
N GLU A 186 -7.42 -8.77 -3.30
CA GLU A 186 -7.40 -10.02 -4.10
C GLU A 186 -5.97 -10.43 -4.47
N ALA A 187 -5.14 -9.45 -4.88
CA ALA A 187 -3.75 -9.70 -5.22
C ALA A 187 -2.96 -10.32 -4.06
N VAL A 188 -3.07 -9.71 -2.88
CA VAL A 188 -2.37 -10.19 -1.68
C VAL A 188 -2.93 -11.52 -1.21
N TRP A 189 -4.25 -11.68 -1.25
CA TRP A 189 -4.93 -12.92 -0.90
C TRP A 189 -4.44 -14.10 -1.76
N GLN A 190 -4.39 -13.89 -3.07
CA GLN A 190 -3.87 -14.88 -4.02
C GLN A 190 -2.39 -15.18 -3.79
N ALA A 191 -1.58 -14.15 -3.56
CA ALA A 191 -0.14 -14.30 -3.32
C ALA A 191 0.17 -15.09 -2.03
N LEU A 192 -0.71 -15.00 -1.03
CA LEU A 192 -0.63 -15.80 0.20
C LEU A 192 -1.13 -17.25 0.02
N GLY A 193 -1.50 -17.67 -1.20
CA GLY A 193 -1.89 -19.05 -1.52
C GLY A 193 -3.37 -19.36 -1.29
N TYR A 194 -4.21 -18.36 -1.15
CA TYR A 194 -5.67 -18.53 -1.07
C TYR A 194 -6.32 -18.36 -2.45
N ASP A 195 -7.48 -18.98 -2.64
CA ASP A 195 -8.27 -18.82 -3.87
C ASP A 195 -8.92 -17.43 -3.90
N PRO A 196 -8.63 -16.57 -4.90
CA PRO A 196 -9.26 -15.27 -5.02
C PRO A 196 -10.75 -15.39 -5.38
N GLU A 197 -11.57 -14.46 -4.88
CA GLU A 197 -12.99 -14.36 -5.29
C GLU A 197 -13.12 -13.75 -6.69
N ASP A 198 -12.24 -12.81 -7.01
CA ASP A 198 -12.12 -12.18 -8.33
C ASP A 198 -10.80 -12.63 -8.97
N VAL A 199 -10.85 -13.68 -9.79
CA VAL A 199 -9.68 -14.21 -10.50
C VAL A 199 -9.12 -13.23 -11.53
N ASP A 200 -9.94 -12.31 -12.00
CA ASP A 200 -9.62 -11.30 -13.01
C ASP A 200 -9.28 -9.94 -12.41
N TRP A 201 -8.97 -9.89 -11.09
CA TRP A 201 -8.64 -8.64 -10.40
C TRP A 201 -7.58 -7.79 -11.12
N HIS A 202 -6.66 -8.42 -11.84
CA HIS A 202 -5.56 -7.79 -12.58
C HIS A 202 -5.93 -7.42 -14.03
N ALA A 203 -7.03 -7.95 -14.56
CA ALA A 203 -7.41 -7.80 -15.97
C ALA A 203 -7.82 -6.34 -16.30
N PRO A 204 -7.61 -5.92 -17.56
CA PRO A 204 -8.02 -4.58 -17.99
C PRO A 204 -9.51 -4.32 -17.72
N MET A 205 -9.82 -3.12 -17.27
CA MET A 205 -11.21 -2.73 -17.07
C MET A 205 -11.97 -2.64 -18.40
N PRO A 206 -13.26 -2.99 -18.42
CA PRO A 206 -14.08 -2.81 -19.62
C PRO A 206 -13.99 -1.38 -20.15
N PRO A 207 -13.97 -1.17 -21.49
CA PRO A 207 -13.94 0.15 -22.06
C PRO A 207 -15.07 1.03 -21.54
N SER A 208 -14.76 2.28 -21.22
CA SER A 208 -15.73 3.28 -20.82
C SER A 208 -15.64 4.51 -21.72
N LEU A 209 -16.76 5.19 -21.93
CA LEU A 209 -16.74 6.44 -22.66
C LEU A 209 -15.89 7.48 -21.89
N PRO A 210 -14.91 8.09 -22.54
CA PRO A 210 -14.11 9.11 -21.90
C PRO A 210 -14.99 10.32 -21.55
N PRO A 211 -14.79 10.97 -20.41
CA PRO A 211 -15.51 12.19 -20.07
C PRO A 211 -15.26 13.27 -21.11
N GLY A 212 -16.28 14.08 -21.39
CA GLY A 212 -16.20 15.18 -22.34
C GLY A 212 -15.08 16.17 -21.99
N TRP A 213 -14.63 16.91 -22.98
CA TRP A 213 -13.51 17.85 -22.84
C TRP A 213 -13.69 18.85 -21.68
N VAL A 214 -14.88 19.45 -21.55
CA VAL A 214 -15.18 20.42 -20.47
C VAL A 214 -15.06 19.76 -19.11
N ALA A 215 -15.63 18.56 -18.94
CA ALA A 215 -15.58 17.80 -17.69
C ALA A 215 -14.12 17.47 -17.30
N ARG A 216 -13.30 17.07 -18.26
CA ARG A 216 -11.85 16.81 -18.03
C ARG A 216 -11.13 18.06 -17.56
N ARG A 217 -11.30 19.19 -18.23
CA ARG A 217 -10.64 20.46 -17.84
C ARG A 217 -11.08 20.94 -16.45
N THR A 218 -12.38 20.84 -16.17
CA THR A 218 -12.90 21.20 -14.84
C THR A 218 -12.31 20.29 -13.74
N ALA A 219 -12.21 18.99 -13.99
CA ALA A 219 -11.57 18.06 -13.07
C ALA A 219 -10.07 18.36 -12.88
N ASP A 220 -9.35 18.73 -13.94
CA ASP A 220 -7.92 19.09 -13.86
C ASP A 220 -7.69 20.36 -13.04
N VAL A 221 -8.48 21.39 -13.22
CA VAL A 221 -8.40 22.64 -12.44
C VAL A 221 -8.73 22.37 -10.97
N ARG A 222 -9.78 21.59 -10.70
CA ARG A 222 -10.16 21.21 -9.34
C ARG A 222 -9.06 20.40 -8.66
N PHE A 223 -8.50 19.42 -9.36
CA PHE A 223 -7.35 18.63 -8.88
C PHE A 223 -6.15 19.54 -8.55
N ALA A 224 -5.77 20.40 -9.47
CA ALA A 224 -4.63 21.30 -9.27
C ALA A 224 -4.81 22.15 -8.01
N HIS A 225 -5.99 22.75 -7.83
CA HIS A 225 -6.25 23.64 -6.69
C HIS A 225 -6.40 22.89 -5.37
N ARG A 226 -7.15 21.78 -5.33
CA ARG A 226 -7.48 21.08 -4.08
C ARG A 226 -6.43 20.09 -3.62
N HIS A 227 -5.65 19.52 -4.54
CA HIS A 227 -4.72 18.42 -4.24
C HIS A 227 -3.27 18.74 -4.58
N LEU A 228 -2.98 19.19 -5.81
CA LEU A 228 -1.61 19.38 -6.28
C LEU A 228 -0.91 20.56 -5.58
N LEU A 229 -1.52 21.74 -5.52
CA LEU A 229 -0.91 22.92 -4.89
C LEU A 229 -0.68 22.72 -3.39
N PRO A 230 -1.63 22.22 -2.58
CA PRO A 230 -1.38 21.90 -1.17
C PRO A 230 -0.30 20.81 -0.99
N TRP A 231 -0.24 19.81 -1.88
CA TRP A 231 0.79 18.78 -1.84
C TRP A 231 2.20 19.37 -2.10
N ILE A 232 2.33 20.24 -3.11
CA ILE A 232 3.60 20.96 -3.39
C ILE A 232 3.99 21.81 -2.18
N GLY A 233 3.05 22.56 -1.60
CA GLY A 233 3.30 23.40 -0.43
C GLY A 233 3.84 22.60 0.77
N ARG A 234 3.22 21.46 1.08
CA ARG A 234 3.72 20.56 2.14
C ARG A 234 5.12 20.04 1.84
N ARG A 235 5.39 19.67 0.57
CA ARG A 235 6.73 19.19 0.18
C ARG A 235 7.82 20.26 0.31
N LEU A 236 7.52 21.50 0.00
CA LEU A 236 8.46 22.61 0.14
C LEU A 236 8.75 22.95 1.60
N THR A 237 7.77 22.76 2.50
CA THR A 237 7.91 23.01 3.94
C THR A 237 8.39 21.81 4.75
N GLY A 238 8.68 20.66 4.09
CA GLY A 238 9.11 19.44 4.76
C GLY A 238 8.03 18.73 5.59
N ARG A 239 6.78 19.20 5.54
CA ARG A 239 5.65 18.64 6.30
C ARG A 239 5.00 17.47 5.57
N SER A 240 4.42 16.57 6.34
CA SER A 240 3.57 15.47 5.88
C SER A 240 2.15 15.63 6.40
N SER A 241 1.17 15.08 5.68
CA SER A 241 -0.22 15.00 6.17
C SER A 241 -0.40 14.03 7.34
N GLY A 242 0.61 13.20 7.61
CA GLY A 242 0.63 12.23 8.71
C GLY A 242 1.43 12.70 9.93
N ASP A 243 1.99 13.92 9.92
CA ASP A 243 2.78 14.39 11.05
C ASP A 243 1.93 14.47 12.33
N GLY A 244 2.40 13.75 13.37
CA GLY A 244 1.71 13.70 14.66
C GLY A 244 0.49 12.77 14.70
N LEU A 245 0.14 12.07 13.61
CA LEU A 245 -0.92 11.07 13.62
C LEU A 245 -0.42 9.73 14.14
N PRO A 246 -1.17 9.07 15.03
CA PRO A 246 -0.89 7.69 15.41
C PRO A 246 -1.31 6.71 14.30
N ALA A 247 -0.75 5.52 14.33
CA ALA A 247 -1.24 4.40 13.54
C ALA A 247 -2.69 4.05 13.94
N LYS A 248 -3.52 3.66 12.97
CA LYS A 248 -4.94 3.37 13.22
C LYS A 248 -5.18 2.11 14.08
N ARG A 249 -4.28 1.15 14.04
CA ARG A 249 -4.29 -0.09 14.85
C ARG A 249 -2.88 -0.44 15.33
N PRO A 250 -2.37 0.26 16.36
CA PRO A 250 -0.96 0.16 16.76
C PRO A 250 -0.61 -1.13 17.51
N HIS A 251 -1.60 -1.97 17.84
CA HIS A 251 -1.42 -3.20 18.60
C HIS A 251 -1.98 -4.41 17.85
N LEU A 252 -1.32 -5.55 17.97
CA LEU A 252 -1.76 -6.83 17.41
C LEU A 252 -2.89 -7.42 18.26
N LEU A 253 -4.12 -7.01 18.00
CA LEU A 253 -5.32 -7.39 18.74
C LEU A 253 -6.24 -8.28 17.88
N PRO A 254 -7.14 -9.07 18.49
CA PRO A 254 -8.16 -9.79 17.75
C PRO A 254 -8.92 -8.86 16.80
N TRP A 255 -9.24 -9.39 15.61
CA TRP A 255 -10.07 -8.66 14.66
C TRP A 255 -11.50 -8.59 15.18
N GLU A 256 -11.97 -7.40 15.46
CA GLU A 256 -13.35 -7.11 15.75
C GLU A 256 -13.97 -6.47 14.51
N LYS A 257 -15.08 -7.02 14.05
CA LYS A 257 -15.82 -6.43 12.92
C LYS A 257 -16.26 -5.03 13.36
N PRO A 258 -15.96 -3.95 12.59
CA PRO A 258 -16.50 -2.64 12.90
C PRO A 258 -18.02 -2.73 13.07
N GLU A 259 -18.55 -2.15 14.14
CA GLU A 259 -20.00 -2.00 14.31
C GLU A 259 -20.55 -1.18 13.13
N ALA A 260 -21.65 -1.64 12.54
CA ALA A 260 -22.27 -1.08 11.35
C ALA A 260 -23.00 0.24 11.64
#